data_25cf236188fd3c229cd3ee9b6d32a8aa
#
_entry.id   25cf236188fd3c229cd3ee9b6d32a8aa
#
_cell.length_a   1.000
_cell.length_b   1.000
_cell.length_c   1.000
_cell.angle_alpha   90.00
_cell.angle_beta   90.00
_cell.angle_gamma   90.00
#
_symmetry.space_group_name_H-M   'P 1'
#
loop_
_entity.id
_entity.type
_entity.pdbx_description
1 polymer ?
#
loop_
_entity_poly.entity_id
_entity_poly.type
_entity_poly.pdbx_seq_one_letter_code
_entity_poly.pdbx_strand_id
1 'polypeptide(L)'
;MSSQIIDLRAGENLTNRVKVIDLLSDADDFIWITNYYFDRHHFAILGEVLSSGINLSEIRLLFKPNRSVTDLELLKQYCKSFKKQYKFNNIQIKIITDSDISHSIHDRFFYHEKQVWNFIELDSLLRNQRATISLLPNSDYEKNKKEIEFWWNHDGTHNIFDDWKIL
;
A
#
# COMPACT_ATOMS: atom_id res chain seq x y z
N MET A 1 8.24 21.85 -13.96
CA MET A 1 8.25 21.21 -12.62
C MET A 1 9.15 19.99 -12.68
N SER A 2 10.13 19.92 -11.83
CA SER A 2 10.96 18.72 -11.71
C SER A 2 10.10 17.60 -11.14
N SER A 3 10.03 16.47 -11.83
CA SER A 3 9.44 15.25 -11.28
C SER A 3 10.26 14.84 -10.05
N GLN A 4 9.62 14.71 -8.90
CA GLN A 4 10.29 14.22 -7.71
C GLN A 4 10.50 12.72 -7.85
N ILE A 5 11.73 12.30 -7.81
CA ILE A 5 12.14 10.90 -7.94
C ILE A 5 12.92 10.51 -6.67
N ILE A 6 12.53 9.40 -6.07
CA ILE A 6 13.25 8.78 -4.96
C ILE A 6 13.93 7.52 -5.51
N ASP A 7 15.25 7.57 -5.55
CA ASP A 7 16.09 6.47 -6.04
C ASP A 7 16.46 5.54 -4.88
N LEU A 8 16.12 4.26 -5.02
CA LEU A 8 16.50 3.21 -4.07
C LEU A 8 17.65 2.43 -4.69
N ARG A 9 18.80 2.46 -4.03
CA ARG A 9 20.04 1.89 -4.56
C ARG A 9 20.28 0.48 -4.04
N ALA A 10 20.75 -0.39 -4.92
CA ALA A 10 21.21 -1.72 -4.51
C ALA A 10 22.34 -1.60 -3.46
N GLY A 11 22.27 -2.41 -2.41
CA GLY A 11 23.25 -2.40 -1.33
C GLY A 11 23.00 -1.40 -0.19
N GLU A 12 21.99 -0.53 -0.31
CA GLU A 12 21.69 0.52 0.68
C GLU A 12 20.37 0.26 1.43
N ASN A 13 20.19 -0.93 1.97
CA ASN A 13 18.92 -1.35 2.59
C ASN A 13 18.38 -0.41 3.65
N LEU A 14 19.23 0.00 4.59
CA LEU A 14 18.81 0.88 5.68
C LEU A 14 18.38 2.25 5.14
N THR A 15 19.21 2.84 4.27
CA THR A 15 18.91 4.13 3.63
C THR A 15 17.64 4.07 2.81
N ASN A 16 17.44 3.01 2.03
CA ASN A 16 16.24 2.81 1.22
C ASN A 16 14.99 2.66 2.10
N ARG A 17 15.10 1.92 3.19
CA ARG A 17 14.00 1.76 4.16
C ARG A 17 13.60 3.10 4.80
N VAL A 18 14.57 3.91 5.19
CA VAL A 18 14.33 5.25 5.74
C VAL A 18 13.61 6.13 4.71
N LYS A 19 14.04 6.14 3.46
CA LYS A 19 13.36 6.90 2.39
C LYS A 19 11.89 6.51 2.22
N VAL A 20 11.58 5.22 2.27
CA VAL A 20 10.19 4.72 2.18
C VAL A 20 9.39 5.15 3.40
N ILE A 21 9.93 5.01 4.59
CA ILE A 21 9.27 5.42 5.84
C ILE A 21 9.03 6.93 5.84
N ASP A 22 9.99 7.73 5.44
CA ASP A 22 9.85 9.19 5.37
C ASP A 22 8.73 9.58 4.39
N LEU A 23 8.64 8.94 3.23
CA LEU A 23 7.55 9.20 2.27
C LEU A 23 6.18 8.85 2.85
N LEU A 24 6.03 7.68 3.47
CA LEU A 24 4.78 7.25 4.10
C LEU A 24 4.40 8.16 5.29
N SER A 25 5.41 8.69 5.95
CA SER A 25 5.26 9.55 7.13
C SER A 25 4.83 10.98 6.79
N ASP A 26 4.92 11.38 5.55
CA ASP A 26 4.49 12.71 5.09
C ASP A 26 2.97 12.81 4.89
N ALA A 27 2.26 11.69 4.97
CA ALA A 27 0.82 11.61 4.76
C ALA A 27 0.05 11.64 6.08
N ASP A 28 -1.08 12.36 6.10
CA ASP A 28 -2.05 12.31 7.21
C ASP A 28 -2.92 11.05 7.13
N ASP A 29 -3.26 10.64 5.92
CA ASP A 29 -3.90 9.40 5.55
C ASP A 29 -3.36 8.92 4.20
N PHE A 30 -3.49 7.65 3.90
CA PHE A 30 -3.09 7.14 2.60
C PHE A 30 -3.81 5.87 2.19
N ILE A 31 -3.75 5.59 0.88
CA ILE A 31 -4.04 4.29 0.31
C ILE A 31 -2.78 3.75 -0.38
N TRP A 32 -2.42 2.52 -0.04
CA TRP A 32 -1.32 1.78 -0.65
C TRP A 32 -1.89 0.65 -1.50
N ILE A 33 -1.58 0.65 -2.78
CA ILE A 33 -2.06 -0.34 -3.74
C ILE A 33 -0.89 -1.17 -4.23
N THR A 34 -1.05 -2.49 -4.17
CA THR A 34 -0.04 -3.43 -4.66
C THR A 34 -0.67 -4.57 -5.45
N ASN A 35 0.13 -5.19 -6.31
CA ASN A 35 -0.25 -6.38 -7.06
C ASN A 35 -0.15 -7.68 -6.26
N TYR A 36 0.42 -7.62 -5.05
CA TYR A 36 0.60 -8.74 -4.16
C TYR A 36 -0.06 -8.47 -2.82
N TYR A 37 -0.33 -9.53 -2.06
CA TYR A 37 -0.87 -9.36 -0.72
C TYR A 37 0.16 -8.74 0.23
N PHE A 38 -0.34 -8.09 1.26
CA PHE A 38 0.46 -7.52 2.32
C PHE A 38 0.90 -8.59 3.32
N ASP A 39 2.14 -8.52 3.77
CA ASP A 39 2.73 -9.46 4.70
C ASP A 39 3.31 -8.76 5.95
N ARG A 40 3.97 -9.56 6.81
CA ARG A 40 4.60 -9.05 8.04
C ARG A 40 5.58 -7.89 7.81
N HIS A 41 6.24 -7.84 6.66
CA HIS A 41 7.22 -6.79 6.37
C HIS A 41 6.55 -5.46 6.08
N HIS A 42 5.39 -5.48 5.43
CA HIS A 42 4.57 -4.29 5.24
C HIS A 42 4.10 -3.73 6.59
N PHE A 43 3.61 -4.59 7.47
CA PHE A 43 3.19 -4.18 8.82
C PHE A 43 4.36 -3.68 9.67
N ALA A 44 5.56 -4.22 9.50
CA ALA A 44 6.75 -3.71 10.18
C ALA A 44 7.08 -2.27 9.74
N ILE A 45 7.02 -1.98 8.45
CA ILE A 45 7.21 -0.62 7.92
C ILE A 45 6.12 0.33 8.43
N LEU A 46 4.85 -0.08 8.37
CA LEU A 46 3.74 0.71 8.90
C LEU A 46 3.89 0.99 10.40
N GLY A 47 4.39 0.02 11.16
CA GLY A 47 4.70 0.19 12.58
C GLY A 47 5.80 1.23 12.83
N GLU A 48 6.84 1.26 12.01
CA GLU A 48 7.88 2.29 12.08
C GLU A 48 7.33 3.68 11.73
N VAL A 49 6.43 3.78 10.73
CA VAL A 49 5.73 5.03 10.41
C VAL A 49 4.96 5.54 11.62
N LEU A 50 4.16 4.69 12.27
CA LEU A 50 3.41 5.09 13.48
C LEU A 50 4.32 5.45 14.66
N SER A 51 5.45 4.76 14.80
CA SER A 51 6.40 5.01 15.87
C SER A 51 7.21 6.30 15.69
N SER A 52 7.21 6.89 14.50
CA SER A 52 7.90 8.15 14.22
C SER A 52 7.19 9.40 14.80
N GLY A 53 6.07 9.20 15.50
CA GLY A 53 5.34 10.29 16.17
C GLY A 53 4.38 11.07 15.25
N ILE A 54 4.07 10.52 14.09
CA ILE A 54 3.19 11.14 13.12
C ILE A 54 1.73 10.93 13.50
N ASN A 55 0.95 11.94 13.23
CA ASN A 55 -0.49 11.92 13.48
C ASN A 55 -1.25 11.35 12.28
N LEU A 56 -0.96 10.09 11.94
CA LEU A 56 -1.63 9.38 10.87
C LEU A 56 -3.08 9.06 11.26
N SER A 57 -4.04 9.48 10.46
CA SER A 57 -5.46 9.33 10.75
C SER A 57 -6.06 8.02 10.23
N GLU A 58 -5.61 7.56 9.06
CA GLU A 58 -6.14 6.35 8.42
C GLU A 58 -5.09 5.68 7.53
N ILE A 59 -5.11 4.35 7.53
CA ILE A 59 -4.36 3.52 6.58
C ILE A 59 -5.34 2.67 5.78
N ARG A 60 -5.26 2.75 4.46
CA ARG A 60 -6.01 1.89 3.55
C ARG A 60 -5.06 1.07 2.69
N LEU A 61 -5.25 -0.22 2.68
CA LEU A 61 -4.45 -1.15 1.90
C LEU A 61 -5.33 -1.87 0.89
N LEU A 62 -4.93 -1.86 -0.38
CA LEU A 62 -5.66 -2.49 -1.47
C LEU A 62 -4.73 -3.42 -2.25
N PHE A 63 -5.15 -4.66 -2.47
CA PHE A 63 -4.37 -5.60 -3.25
C PHE A 63 -5.25 -6.53 -4.09
N LYS A 64 -4.66 -7.11 -5.11
CA LYS A 64 -5.27 -8.19 -5.88
C LYS A 64 -4.69 -9.54 -5.46
N PRO A 65 -5.52 -10.61 -5.41
CA PRO A 65 -5.03 -11.91 -5.01
C PRO A 65 -4.06 -12.45 -6.04
N ASN A 66 -2.95 -12.99 -5.57
CA ASN A 66 -2.05 -13.82 -6.37
C ASN A 66 -2.13 -15.26 -5.85
N ARG A 67 -2.82 -16.08 -6.58
CA ARG A 67 -2.85 -17.56 -6.59
C ARG A 67 -3.12 -18.36 -5.30
N SER A 68 -3.06 -17.84 -4.09
CA SER A 68 -3.43 -18.66 -2.94
C SER A 68 -4.20 -17.90 -1.87
N VAL A 69 -5.36 -18.41 -1.56
CA VAL A 69 -6.25 -17.95 -0.48
C VAL A 69 -5.69 -18.30 0.90
N THR A 70 -4.68 -19.16 0.95
CA THR A 70 -4.08 -19.67 2.20
C THR A 70 -3.48 -18.58 3.07
N ASP A 71 -3.09 -17.45 2.47
CA ASP A 71 -2.43 -16.36 3.21
C ASP A 71 -3.39 -15.32 3.78
N LEU A 72 -4.70 -15.38 3.45
CA LEU A 72 -5.69 -14.43 3.93
C LEU A 72 -5.87 -14.46 5.44
N GLU A 73 -5.91 -15.65 6.04
CA GLU A 73 -6.02 -15.80 7.50
C GLU A 73 -4.78 -15.27 8.22
N LEU A 74 -3.62 -15.48 7.65
CA LEU A 74 -2.36 -14.92 8.15
C LEU A 74 -2.36 -13.39 8.07
N LEU A 75 -2.83 -12.83 6.96
CA LEU A 75 -3.00 -11.38 6.78
C LEU A 75 -3.95 -10.79 7.83
N LYS A 76 -5.08 -11.46 8.10
CA LYS A 76 -6.01 -11.07 9.18
C LYS A 76 -5.33 -11.08 10.55
N GLN A 77 -4.50 -12.08 10.83
CA GLN A 77 -3.74 -12.15 12.09
C GLN A 77 -2.73 -10.99 12.20
N TYR A 78 -2.00 -10.67 11.14
CA TYR A 78 -1.09 -9.52 11.12
C TYR A 78 -1.83 -8.21 11.38
N CYS A 79 -2.96 -8.01 10.72
CA CYS A 79 -3.78 -6.81 10.93
C CYS A 79 -4.27 -6.68 12.38
N LYS A 80 -4.77 -7.77 12.96
CA LYS A 80 -5.22 -7.79 14.37
C LYS A 80 -4.07 -7.48 15.33
N SER A 81 -2.92 -8.10 15.11
CA SER A 81 -1.71 -7.87 15.93
C SER A 81 -1.22 -6.44 15.83
N PHE A 82 -1.21 -5.89 14.63
CA PHE A 82 -0.84 -4.50 14.37
C PHE A 82 -1.76 -3.52 15.12
N LYS A 83 -3.07 -3.68 14.98
CA LYS A 83 -4.06 -2.85 15.69
C LYS A 83 -3.83 -2.87 17.20
N LYS A 84 -3.58 -4.04 17.76
CA LYS A 84 -3.35 -4.21 19.20
C LYS A 84 -2.02 -3.59 19.64
N GLN A 85 -0.94 -3.85 18.90
CA GLN A 85 0.41 -3.41 19.26
C GLN A 85 0.55 -1.88 19.21
N TYR A 86 0.04 -1.26 18.16
CA TYR A 86 0.17 0.17 17.94
C TYR A 86 -1.04 0.99 18.42
N LYS A 87 -2.08 0.32 18.96
CA LYS A 87 -3.35 0.95 19.35
C LYS A 87 -3.96 1.79 18.22
N PHE A 88 -3.75 1.35 16.98
CA PHE A 88 -4.19 2.01 15.77
C PHE A 88 -5.29 1.19 15.10
N ASN A 89 -6.55 1.62 15.25
CA ASN A 89 -7.71 0.87 14.77
C ASN A 89 -8.16 1.26 13.37
N ASN A 90 -7.73 2.42 12.87
CA ASN A 90 -8.19 2.97 11.61
C ASN A 90 -7.35 2.47 10.42
N ILE A 91 -7.22 1.15 10.32
CA ILE A 91 -6.61 0.46 9.19
C ILE A 91 -7.66 -0.43 8.53
N GLN A 92 -7.82 -0.26 7.22
CA GLN A 92 -8.71 -1.07 6.39
C GLN A 92 -7.89 -1.78 5.31
N ILE A 93 -8.20 -3.05 5.10
CA ILE A 93 -7.55 -3.85 4.06
C ILE A 93 -8.62 -4.44 3.17
N LYS A 94 -8.52 -4.16 1.88
CA LYS A 94 -9.44 -4.69 0.87
C LYS A 94 -8.71 -5.53 -0.17
N ILE A 95 -9.42 -6.52 -0.67
CA ILE A 95 -8.98 -7.42 -1.73
C ILE A 95 -9.89 -7.27 -2.94
N ILE A 96 -9.31 -7.21 -4.14
CA ILE A 96 -10.04 -7.17 -5.40
C ILE A 96 -10.21 -8.61 -5.89
N THR A 97 -11.45 -9.06 -5.99
CA THR A 97 -11.79 -10.42 -6.46
C THR A 97 -12.32 -10.42 -7.90
N ASP A 98 -12.75 -9.28 -8.41
CA ASP A 98 -13.19 -9.11 -9.78
C ASP A 98 -11.99 -9.18 -10.74
N SER A 99 -12.04 -10.12 -11.71
CA SER A 99 -10.93 -10.37 -12.64
C SER A 99 -10.70 -9.20 -13.60
N ASP A 100 -11.75 -8.55 -14.07
CA ASP A 100 -11.66 -7.48 -15.05
C ASP A 100 -10.98 -6.24 -14.43
N ILE A 101 -11.36 -5.92 -13.18
CA ILE A 101 -10.72 -4.85 -12.43
C ILE A 101 -9.30 -5.23 -12.03
N SER A 102 -9.11 -6.44 -11.54
CA SER A 102 -7.78 -6.94 -11.18
C SER A 102 -6.79 -6.85 -12.35
N HIS A 103 -7.23 -7.13 -13.58
CA HIS A 103 -6.40 -6.99 -14.78
C HIS A 103 -6.13 -5.54 -15.16
N SER A 104 -6.98 -4.59 -14.79
CA SER A 104 -6.77 -3.17 -15.08
C SER A 104 -5.71 -2.52 -14.21
N ILE A 105 -5.38 -3.12 -13.06
CA ILE A 105 -4.38 -2.60 -12.14
C ILE A 105 -3.03 -3.22 -12.46
N HIS A 106 -2.21 -2.50 -13.21
CA HIS A 106 -0.86 -2.93 -13.57
C HIS A 106 0.21 -2.31 -12.69
N ASP A 107 -0.07 -1.14 -12.10
CA ASP A 107 0.88 -0.35 -11.35
C ASP A 107 0.62 -0.42 -9.85
N ARG A 108 1.64 -0.05 -9.11
CA ARG A 108 1.61 0.06 -7.66
C ARG A 108 1.57 1.51 -7.30
N PHE A 109 0.64 1.90 -6.47
CA PHE A 109 0.43 3.28 -6.11
C PHE A 109 0.53 3.49 -4.61
N PHE A 110 1.08 4.63 -4.26
CA PHE A 110 0.90 5.25 -2.97
C PHE A 110 0.15 6.57 -3.19
N TYR A 111 -1.02 6.69 -2.59
CA TYR A 111 -1.91 7.83 -2.78
C TYR A 111 -2.28 8.44 -1.44
N HIS A 112 -2.20 9.73 -1.35
CA HIS A 112 -2.78 10.53 -0.29
C HIS A 112 -3.43 11.79 -0.89
N GLU A 113 -4.14 12.56 -0.09
CA GLU A 113 -5.01 13.66 -0.53
C GLU A 113 -4.34 14.66 -1.51
N LYS A 114 -3.03 14.79 -1.42
CA LYS A 114 -2.28 15.80 -2.17
C LYS A 114 -1.48 15.25 -3.35
N GLN A 115 -1.20 13.95 -3.38
CA GLN A 115 -0.23 13.36 -4.30
C GLN A 115 -0.52 11.90 -4.62
N VAL A 116 -0.15 11.51 -5.84
CA VAL A 116 -0.11 10.11 -6.26
C VAL A 116 1.31 9.76 -6.67
N TRP A 117 1.83 8.70 -6.09
CA TRP A 117 3.16 8.19 -6.36
C TRP A 117 3.08 6.84 -7.07
N ASN A 118 3.89 6.67 -8.10
CA ASN A 118 4.22 5.35 -8.59
C ASN A 118 5.17 4.71 -7.58
N PHE A 119 4.73 3.59 -6.98
CA PHE A 119 5.39 3.03 -5.81
C PHE A 119 6.11 1.72 -6.14
N ILE A 120 6.75 1.11 -5.17
CA ILE A 120 7.50 -0.14 -5.33
C ILE A 120 6.75 -1.32 -4.71
N GLU A 121 7.12 -2.51 -5.15
CA GLU A 121 6.90 -3.71 -4.34
C GLU A 121 7.91 -3.75 -3.20
N LEU A 122 7.42 -4.12 -2.02
CA LEU A 122 8.28 -4.23 -0.85
C LEU A 122 9.38 -5.28 -1.04
N ASP A 123 9.11 -6.27 -1.88
CA ASP A 123 10.07 -7.31 -2.25
C ASP A 123 11.36 -6.74 -2.85
N SER A 124 11.27 -5.67 -3.64
CA SER A 124 12.44 -4.97 -4.18
C SER A 124 13.33 -4.40 -3.07
N LEU A 125 12.72 -3.87 -2.01
CA LEU A 125 13.43 -3.36 -0.84
C LEU A 125 14.10 -4.50 -0.05
N LEU A 126 13.37 -5.61 0.15
CA LEU A 126 13.87 -6.77 0.90
C LEU A 126 14.98 -7.50 0.18
N ARG A 127 14.93 -7.58 -1.14
CA ARG A 127 15.96 -8.20 -1.98
C ARG A 127 17.13 -7.29 -2.28
N ASN A 128 17.14 -6.10 -1.73
CA ASN A 128 18.22 -5.14 -1.93
C ASN A 128 18.44 -4.79 -3.41
N GLN A 129 17.35 -4.70 -4.16
CA GLN A 129 17.36 -4.36 -5.57
C GLN A 129 17.20 -2.84 -5.78
N ARG A 130 17.77 -2.37 -6.90
CA ARG A 130 17.51 -1.00 -7.33
C ARG A 130 16.05 -0.83 -7.72
N ALA A 131 15.43 0.24 -7.24
CA ALA A 131 14.05 0.59 -7.59
C ALA A 131 13.88 2.11 -7.58
N THR A 132 12.80 2.59 -8.17
CA THR A 132 12.49 4.02 -8.26
C THR A 132 11.06 4.27 -7.83
N ILE A 133 10.88 5.25 -6.96
CA ILE A 133 9.58 5.80 -6.58
C ILE A 133 9.47 7.17 -7.23
N SER A 134 8.38 7.44 -7.93
CA SER A 134 8.21 8.70 -8.64
C SER A 134 6.85 9.34 -8.37
N LEU A 135 6.88 10.63 -8.10
CA LEU A 135 5.67 11.44 -8.02
C LEU A 135 5.05 11.57 -9.40
N LEU A 136 3.77 11.23 -9.53
CA LEU A 136 3.04 11.41 -10.78
C LEU A 136 2.70 12.89 -11.00
N PRO A 137 2.62 13.35 -12.27
CA PRO A 137 2.30 14.74 -12.57
C PRO A 137 0.96 15.18 -11.96
N ASN A 138 0.89 16.40 -11.46
CA ASN A 138 -0.34 16.97 -10.92
C ASN A 138 -1.48 17.03 -11.96
N SER A 139 -1.17 17.10 -13.25
CA SER A 139 -2.15 17.01 -14.32
C SER A 139 -2.94 15.70 -14.33
N ASP A 140 -2.35 14.63 -13.83
CA ASP A 140 -2.95 13.30 -13.79
C ASP A 140 -3.60 12.97 -12.44
N TYR A 141 -3.45 13.86 -11.45
CA TYR A 141 -3.93 13.63 -10.09
C TYR A 141 -5.42 13.27 -10.02
N GLU A 142 -6.29 14.07 -10.63
CA GLU A 142 -7.72 13.85 -10.59
C GLU A 142 -8.15 12.56 -11.31
N LYS A 143 -7.46 12.21 -12.40
CA LYS A 143 -7.69 10.95 -13.11
C LYS A 143 -7.31 9.77 -12.24
N ASN A 144 -6.10 9.78 -11.68
CA ASN A 144 -5.60 8.70 -10.83
C ASN A 144 -6.45 8.55 -9.55
N LYS A 145 -6.85 9.65 -8.94
CA LYS A 145 -7.74 9.68 -7.78
C LYS A 145 -9.06 8.97 -8.08
N LYS A 146 -9.71 9.32 -9.19
CA LYS A 146 -10.98 8.68 -9.60
C LYS A 146 -10.84 7.19 -9.84
N GLU A 147 -9.76 6.76 -10.47
CA GLU A 147 -9.47 5.33 -10.69
C GLU A 147 -9.27 4.59 -9.36
N ILE A 148 -8.47 5.15 -8.46
CA ILE A 148 -8.21 4.56 -7.14
C ILE A 148 -9.49 4.47 -6.30
N GLU A 149 -10.29 5.52 -6.28
CA GLU A 149 -11.57 5.53 -5.58
C GLU A 149 -12.56 4.53 -6.19
N PHE A 150 -12.58 4.39 -7.52
CA PHE A 150 -13.36 3.39 -8.22
C PHE A 150 -12.97 1.96 -7.80
N TRP A 151 -11.67 1.63 -7.79
CA TRP A 151 -11.22 0.32 -7.36
C TRP A 151 -11.53 0.04 -5.88
N TRP A 152 -11.38 1.04 -5.03
CA TRP A 152 -11.65 0.92 -3.59
C TRP A 152 -13.13 0.67 -3.28
N ASN A 153 -14.03 1.29 -4.03
CA ASN A 153 -15.47 1.25 -3.80
C ASN A 153 -16.22 0.25 -4.69
N HIS A 154 -15.53 -0.48 -5.57
CA HIS A 154 -16.16 -1.41 -6.49
C HIS A 154 -16.79 -2.62 -5.78
N ASP A 155 -17.89 -3.13 -6.31
CA ASP A 155 -18.62 -4.29 -5.75
C ASP A 155 -17.76 -5.57 -5.71
N GLY A 156 -16.79 -5.72 -6.60
CA GLY A 156 -15.80 -6.78 -6.61
C GLY A 156 -14.59 -6.55 -5.71
N THR A 157 -14.65 -5.55 -4.82
CA THR A 157 -13.59 -5.24 -3.84
C THR A 157 -14.14 -5.40 -2.44
N HIS A 158 -13.54 -6.29 -1.65
CA HIS A 158 -14.08 -6.71 -0.36
C HIS A 158 -13.09 -6.44 0.77
N ASN A 159 -13.62 -6.03 1.92
CA ASN A 159 -12.84 -6.00 3.15
C ASN A 159 -12.46 -7.44 3.52
N ILE A 160 -11.22 -7.66 3.93
CA ILE A 160 -10.71 -9.01 4.26
C ILE A 160 -11.43 -9.67 5.43
N PHE A 161 -12.13 -8.90 6.26
CA PHE A 161 -12.91 -9.40 7.40
C PHE A 161 -14.38 -9.64 7.08
N ASP A 162 -14.85 -9.23 5.91
CA ASP A 162 -16.23 -9.47 5.48
C ASP A 162 -16.42 -10.92 5.02
N ASP A 163 -17.67 -11.41 5.14
CA ASP A 163 -18.07 -12.70 4.57
C ASP A 163 -18.25 -12.56 3.05
N TRP A 164 -17.25 -12.96 2.31
CA TRP A 164 -17.30 -13.04 0.85
C TRP A 164 -16.76 -14.39 0.37
N LYS A 165 -17.31 -14.88 -0.73
CA LYS A 165 -16.87 -16.14 -1.34
C LYS A 165 -16.03 -15.81 -2.56
N ILE A 166 -14.91 -16.48 -2.68
CA ILE A 166 -14.17 -16.55 -3.94
C ILE A 166 -14.98 -17.45 -4.86
N LEU A 167 -15.49 -16.86 -5.91
CA LEU A 167 -16.15 -17.60 -6.99
C LEU A 167 -15.11 -18.22 -7.91
#